data_03f39492aca35a6876166f0f1fca38ac
#
_entry.id   03f39492aca35a6876166f0f1fca38ac
#
_cell.length_a   1.000
_cell.length_b   1.000
_cell.length_c   1.000
_cell.angle_alpha   90.00
_cell.angle_beta   90.00
_cell.angle_gamma   90.00
#
_symmetry.space_group_name_H-M   'P 1'
#
loop_
_entity.id
_entity.type
_entity.pdbx_description
1 polymer ?
#
loop_
_entity_poly.entity_id
_entity_poly.type
_entity_poly.pdbx_seq_one_letter_code
_entity_poly.pdbx_strand_id
1 'polypeptide(L)'
;DCLNPNDYDKPIQQVLIDMTGWGVDHTFECIGNVNVMRAALEAAHRGWGQSVIIGVAGAGQEISTRPFQLVTGRRWLGTAFGGVKGRTQLPGMVEDAMHGKIDLAPFVTHTMPLDDINDAFTLMHEGKSIRSVVHY
;
A
#
# COMPACT_ATOMS: atom_id res chain seq x y z
N ASP A 1 -7.03 -12.24 6.94
CA ASP A 1 -6.10 -12.38 8.08
C ASP A 1 -5.23 -11.14 8.19
N CYS A 2 -4.93 -10.70 9.41
CA CYS A 2 -3.95 -9.65 9.68
C CYS A 2 -2.72 -10.30 10.32
N LEU A 3 -1.54 -9.99 9.77
CA LEU A 3 -0.27 -10.52 10.26
C LEU A 3 0.62 -9.36 10.66
N ASN A 4 1.17 -9.41 11.87
CA ASN A 4 2.22 -8.47 12.27
C ASN A 4 3.58 -9.14 12.03
N PRO A 5 4.46 -8.57 11.18
CA PRO A 5 5.78 -9.14 10.91
C PRO A 5 6.63 -9.42 12.16
N ASN A 6 6.41 -8.64 13.22
CA ASN A 6 7.15 -8.79 14.48
C ASN A 6 6.77 -10.03 15.30
N ASP A 7 5.66 -10.70 14.94
CA ASP A 7 5.20 -11.91 15.63
C ASP A 7 5.87 -13.19 15.08
N TYR A 8 6.78 -13.05 14.11
CA TYR A 8 7.42 -14.17 13.44
C TYR A 8 8.94 -14.10 13.49
N ASP A 9 9.59 -15.23 13.75
CA ASP A 9 11.07 -15.36 13.74
C ASP A 9 11.65 -15.40 12.31
N LYS A 10 10.82 -15.53 11.30
CA LYS A 10 11.23 -15.59 9.89
C LYS A 10 10.68 -14.42 9.09
N PRO A 11 11.30 -14.06 7.94
CA PRO A 11 10.85 -12.97 7.10
C PRO A 11 9.39 -13.12 6.70
N ILE A 12 8.62 -12.03 6.73
CA ILE A 12 7.18 -12.04 6.47
C ILE A 12 6.82 -12.64 5.09
N GLN A 13 7.64 -12.41 4.07
CA GLN A 13 7.41 -13.01 2.75
C GLN A 13 7.47 -14.54 2.79
N GLN A 14 8.31 -15.11 3.66
CA GLN A 14 8.37 -16.56 3.82
C GLN A 14 7.14 -17.09 4.57
N VAL A 15 6.65 -16.33 5.56
CA VAL A 15 5.39 -16.65 6.26
C VAL A 15 4.24 -16.71 5.24
N LEU A 16 4.13 -15.70 4.40
CA LEU A 16 3.09 -15.63 3.36
C LEU A 16 3.18 -16.79 2.35
N ILE A 17 4.40 -17.14 1.92
CA ILE A 17 4.63 -18.28 1.02
C ILE A 17 4.20 -19.59 1.70
N ASP A 18 4.55 -19.78 2.96
CA ASP A 18 4.21 -21.00 3.70
C ASP A 18 2.68 -21.14 3.89
N MET A 19 2.00 -20.02 4.15
CA MET A 19 0.54 -20.00 4.31
C MET A 19 -0.21 -20.29 3.00
N THR A 20 0.34 -19.85 1.87
CA THR A 20 -0.29 -19.97 0.55
C THR A 20 0.24 -21.14 -0.28
N GLY A 21 1.32 -21.75 0.15
CA GLY A 21 2.03 -22.84 -0.53
C GLY A 21 2.93 -22.42 -1.69
N TRP A 22 2.58 -21.34 -2.40
CA TRP A 22 3.30 -20.91 -3.62
C TRP A 22 3.58 -19.41 -3.69
N GLY A 23 3.10 -18.65 -2.75
CA GLY A 23 3.02 -17.21 -2.79
C GLY A 23 1.66 -16.73 -3.31
N VAL A 24 1.45 -15.44 -3.32
CA VAL A 24 0.18 -14.80 -3.71
C VAL A 24 0.25 -14.27 -5.15
N ASP A 25 -0.90 -14.20 -5.82
CA ASP A 25 -0.96 -13.68 -7.19
C ASP A 25 -0.65 -12.18 -7.25
N HIS A 26 -1.12 -11.42 -6.25
CA HIS A 26 -0.93 -9.98 -6.18
C HIS A 26 -0.47 -9.54 -4.79
N THR A 27 0.50 -8.63 -4.76
CA THR A 27 0.90 -7.90 -3.56
C THR A 27 0.83 -6.40 -3.81
N PHE A 28 0.48 -5.63 -2.76
CA PHE A 28 0.38 -4.18 -2.82
C PHE A 28 1.21 -3.58 -1.69
N GLU A 29 2.26 -2.85 -2.04
CA GLU A 29 3.05 -2.11 -1.07
C GLU A 29 2.50 -0.70 -0.95
N CYS A 30 2.01 -0.33 0.24
CA CYS A 30 1.29 0.93 0.48
C CYS A 30 1.97 1.83 1.52
N ILE A 31 3.20 1.50 1.96
CA ILE A 31 3.90 2.19 3.04
C ILE A 31 4.96 3.15 2.48
N GLY A 32 5.64 2.75 1.39
CA GLY A 32 6.79 3.45 0.85
C GLY A 32 8.13 3.02 1.48
N ASN A 33 8.22 1.76 1.92
CA ASN A 33 9.44 1.20 2.49
C ASN A 33 10.11 0.24 1.51
N VAL A 34 11.35 0.53 1.12
CA VAL A 34 12.09 -0.25 0.10
C VAL A 34 12.30 -1.73 0.48
N ASN A 35 12.42 -2.03 1.78
CA ASN A 35 12.53 -3.40 2.24
C ASN A 35 11.18 -4.13 2.15
N VAL A 36 10.08 -3.44 2.43
CA VAL A 36 8.72 -3.98 2.27
C VAL A 36 8.38 -4.17 0.80
N MET A 37 8.79 -3.25 -0.08
CA MET A 37 8.67 -3.41 -1.54
C MET A 37 9.32 -4.69 -2.02
N ARG A 38 10.54 -4.97 -1.53
CA ARG A 38 11.25 -6.20 -1.85
C ARG A 38 10.55 -7.44 -1.29
N ALA A 39 10.14 -7.40 -0.02
CA ALA A 39 9.42 -8.51 0.61
C ALA A 39 8.10 -8.82 -0.13
N ALA A 40 7.37 -7.79 -0.55
CA ALA A 40 6.16 -7.92 -1.35
C ALA A 40 6.42 -8.64 -2.69
N LEU A 41 7.49 -8.26 -3.42
CA LEU A 41 7.88 -8.97 -4.64
C LEU A 41 8.22 -10.43 -4.36
N GLU A 42 8.99 -10.69 -3.30
CA GLU A 42 9.43 -12.04 -2.93
C GLU A 42 8.26 -12.94 -2.48
N ALA A 43 7.20 -12.36 -1.90
CA ALA A 43 5.97 -13.06 -1.53
C ALA A 43 5.07 -13.41 -2.72
N ALA A 44 5.23 -12.71 -3.84
CA ALA A 44 4.43 -12.97 -5.03
C ALA A 44 4.78 -14.33 -5.67
N HIS A 45 3.80 -14.97 -6.30
CA HIS A 45 3.96 -16.26 -6.94
C HIS A 45 4.99 -16.23 -8.08
N ARG A 46 5.81 -17.26 -8.19
CA ARG A 46 6.68 -17.46 -9.36
C ARG A 46 5.85 -17.77 -10.60
N GLY A 47 6.29 -17.27 -11.75
CA GLY A 47 5.63 -17.47 -13.03
C GLY A 47 4.77 -16.31 -13.47
N TRP A 48 3.91 -15.75 -12.59
CA TRP A 48 2.99 -14.67 -12.97
C TRP A 48 2.65 -13.68 -11.85
N GLY A 49 3.11 -13.88 -10.62
CA GLY A 49 2.82 -13.02 -9.50
C GLY A 49 3.21 -11.55 -9.76
N GLN A 50 2.36 -10.63 -9.33
CA GLN A 50 2.55 -9.20 -9.52
C GLN A 50 2.67 -8.49 -8.18
N SER A 51 3.70 -7.66 -8.05
CA SER A 51 3.88 -6.79 -6.90
C SER A 51 3.72 -5.33 -7.35
N VAL A 52 2.73 -4.64 -6.80
CA VAL A 52 2.41 -3.26 -7.13
C VAL A 52 2.92 -2.33 -6.05
N ILE A 53 3.78 -1.39 -6.42
CA ILE A 53 4.29 -0.34 -5.54
C ILE A 53 3.35 0.85 -5.62
N ILE A 54 2.74 1.20 -4.49
CA ILE A 54 1.84 2.34 -4.31
C ILE A 54 2.49 3.37 -3.37
N GLY A 55 3.17 2.89 -2.33
CA GLY A 55 3.85 3.71 -1.34
C GLY A 55 4.99 4.52 -1.94
N VAL A 56 5.23 5.72 -1.41
CA VAL A 56 6.27 6.63 -1.88
C VAL A 56 7.46 6.55 -0.94
N ALA A 57 8.58 6.03 -1.42
CA ALA A 57 9.83 5.98 -0.67
C ALA A 57 10.46 7.37 -0.55
N GLY A 58 11.33 7.55 0.43
CA GLY A 58 12.09 8.78 0.60
C GLY A 58 12.99 9.06 -0.61
N ALA A 59 13.25 10.35 -0.87
CA ALA A 59 14.09 10.77 -1.98
C ALA A 59 15.49 10.11 -1.89
N GLY A 60 15.96 9.58 -3.02
CA GLY A 60 17.26 8.92 -3.13
C GLY A 60 17.28 7.46 -2.64
N GLN A 61 16.19 6.92 -2.13
CA GLN A 61 16.10 5.49 -1.82
C GLN A 61 15.91 4.67 -3.09
N GLU A 62 16.58 3.53 -3.13
CA GLU A 62 16.52 2.60 -4.25
C GLU A 62 15.98 1.24 -3.82
N ILE A 63 15.18 0.63 -4.67
CA ILE A 63 14.75 -0.76 -4.50
C ILE A 63 15.77 -1.70 -5.11
N SER A 64 16.01 -2.84 -4.48
CA SER A 64 16.91 -3.86 -4.99
C SER A 64 16.34 -5.26 -4.83
N THR A 65 16.59 -6.11 -5.80
CA THR A 65 16.22 -7.52 -5.73
C THR A 65 17.23 -8.39 -6.51
N ARG A 66 17.22 -9.68 -6.22
CA ARG A 66 18.00 -10.62 -7.01
C ARG A 66 17.36 -10.76 -8.40
N PRO A 67 18.10 -10.69 -9.50
CA PRO A 67 17.56 -10.84 -10.86
C PRO A 67 16.71 -12.11 -11.05
N PHE A 68 17.03 -13.16 -10.31
CA PHE A 68 16.29 -14.42 -10.33
C PHE A 68 14.82 -14.26 -9.92
N GLN A 69 14.48 -13.28 -9.09
CA GLN A 69 13.09 -13.00 -8.73
C GLN A 69 12.27 -12.58 -9.94
N LEU A 70 12.85 -11.81 -10.85
CA LEU A 70 12.19 -11.34 -12.07
C LEU A 70 12.26 -12.37 -13.20
N VAL A 71 13.39 -13.01 -13.37
CA VAL A 71 13.58 -14.03 -14.42
C VAL A 71 12.64 -15.24 -14.24
N THR A 72 12.23 -15.50 -13.00
CA THR A 72 11.24 -16.54 -12.69
C THR A 72 9.78 -16.09 -12.90
N GLY A 73 9.56 -14.95 -13.56
CA GLY A 73 8.24 -14.53 -14.03
C GLY A 73 7.47 -13.58 -13.11
N ARG A 74 8.02 -13.22 -11.95
CA ARG A 74 7.44 -12.16 -11.12
C ARG A 74 7.50 -10.82 -11.82
N ARG A 75 6.52 -9.96 -11.54
CA ARG A 75 6.45 -8.62 -12.10
C ARG A 75 6.47 -7.60 -10.99
N TRP A 76 7.30 -6.57 -11.15
CA TRP A 76 7.30 -5.40 -10.29
C TRP A 76 6.68 -4.23 -11.05
N LEU A 77 5.59 -3.67 -10.52
CA LEU A 77 4.79 -2.66 -11.19
C LEU A 77 4.69 -1.42 -10.29
N GLY A 78 4.76 -0.26 -10.91
CA GLY A 78 4.41 1.00 -10.26
C GLY A 78 2.97 1.41 -10.62
N THR A 79 2.43 2.35 -9.84
CA THR A 79 1.14 2.96 -10.13
C THR A 79 1.13 4.42 -9.72
N ALA A 80 0.89 5.32 -10.67
CA ALA A 80 0.70 6.73 -10.39
C ALA A 80 -0.78 6.99 -10.10
N PHE A 81 -1.09 7.44 -8.87
CA PHE A 81 -2.47 7.69 -8.43
C PHE A 81 -3.43 6.51 -8.71
N GLY A 82 -2.98 5.28 -8.43
CA GLY A 82 -3.75 4.09 -8.72
C GLY A 82 -3.91 3.76 -10.21
N GLY A 83 -3.10 4.38 -11.10
CA GLY A 83 -3.23 4.23 -12.56
C GLY A 83 -4.44 4.96 -13.16
N VAL A 84 -5.11 5.80 -12.39
CA VAL A 84 -6.31 6.52 -12.83
C VAL A 84 -5.98 7.60 -13.87
N LYS A 85 -6.79 7.69 -14.91
CA LYS A 85 -6.77 8.82 -15.84
C LYS A 85 -7.61 9.95 -15.24
N GLY A 86 -6.97 10.85 -14.47
CA GLY A 86 -7.65 11.80 -13.60
C GLY A 86 -8.80 12.57 -14.26
N ARG A 87 -8.58 13.15 -15.44
CA ARG A 87 -9.61 13.96 -16.11
C ARG A 87 -10.83 13.16 -16.59
N THR A 88 -10.65 11.90 -16.96
CA THR A 88 -11.72 11.08 -17.55
C THR A 88 -12.35 10.10 -16.57
N GLN A 89 -11.61 9.62 -15.60
CA GLN A 89 -12.09 8.58 -14.67
C GLN A 89 -12.47 9.11 -13.30
N LEU A 90 -11.78 10.16 -12.80
CA LEU A 90 -12.07 10.70 -11.47
C LEU A 90 -13.53 11.18 -11.30
N PRO A 91 -14.16 11.88 -12.27
CA PRO A 91 -15.58 12.24 -12.14
C PRO A 91 -16.48 11.04 -11.87
N GLY A 92 -16.29 9.94 -12.61
CA GLY A 92 -17.07 8.72 -12.40
C GLY A 92 -16.83 8.08 -11.03
N MET A 93 -15.60 8.13 -10.52
CA MET A 93 -15.29 7.65 -9.15
C MET A 93 -15.99 8.51 -8.09
N VAL A 94 -16.08 9.82 -8.30
CA VAL A 94 -16.82 10.72 -7.40
C VAL A 94 -18.32 10.37 -7.43
N GLU A 95 -18.88 10.15 -8.60
CA GLU A 95 -20.29 9.72 -8.73
C GLU A 95 -20.53 8.38 -8.04
N ASP A 96 -19.61 7.42 -8.18
CA ASP A 96 -19.70 6.13 -7.49
C ASP A 96 -19.65 6.28 -5.96
N ALA A 97 -18.83 7.19 -5.44
CA ALA A 97 -18.81 7.52 -4.01
C ALA A 97 -20.13 8.21 -3.58
N MET A 98 -20.64 9.16 -4.36
CA MET A 98 -21.91 9.84 -4.07
C MET A 98 -23.11 8.89 -4.09
N HIS A 99 -23.07 7.84 -4.88
CA HIS A 99 -24.09 6.78 -4.91
C HIS A 99 -23.86 5.65 -3.92
N GLY A 100 -22.84 5.77 -3.04
CA GLY A 100 -22.55 4.76 -2.03
C GLY A 100 -21.92 3.46 -2.53
N LYS A 101 -21.44 3.43 -3.78
CA LYS A 101 -20.69 2.27 -4.30
C LYS A 101 -19.27 2.21 -3.74
N ILE A 102 -18.71 3.35 -3.37
CA ILE A 102 -17.43 3.48 -2.68
C ILE A 102 -17.71 4.15 -1.34
N ASP A 103 -17.48 3.43 -0.24
CA ASP A 103 -17.62 3.99 1.09
C ASP A 103 -16.30 4.65 1.52
N LEU A 104 -16.32 5.98 1.65
CA LEU A 104 -15.17 6.78 2.08
C LEU A 104 -15.16 7.06 3.59
N ALA A 105 -16.28 6.85 4.29
CA ALA A 105 -16.40 7.18 5.71
C ALA A 105 -15.37 6.46 6.60
N PRO A 106 -15.05 5.17 6.40
CA PRO A 106 -14.07 4.46 7.22
C PRO A 106 -12.65 5.01 7.13
N PHE A 107 -12.32 5.76 6.08
CA PHE A 107 -11.00 6.36 5.91
C PHE A 107 -10.82 7.64 6.72
N VAL A 108 -11.91 8.33 7.09
CA VAL A 108 -11.87 9.55 7.93
C VAL A 108 -11.86 9.13 9.38
N THR A 109 -10.67 9.05 9.98
CA THR A 109 -10.49 8.59 11.36
C THR A 109 -10.56 9.72 12.38
N HIS A 110 -10.25 10.95 11.95
CA HIS A 110 -10.23 12.14 12.82
C HIS A 110 -10.81 13.35 12.09
N THR A 111 -11.56 14.16 12.83
CA THR A 111 -12.08 15.44 12.35
C THR A 111 -11.78 16.49 13.41
N MET A 112 -11.24 17.65 13.02
CA MET A 112 -10.81 18.69 13.95
C MET A 112 -10.86 20.08 13.32
N PRO A 113 -10.91 21.15 14.13
CA PRO A 113 -10.82 22.52 13.62
C PRO A 113 -9.40 22.84 13.13
N LEU A 114 -9.26 23.96 12.39
CA LEU A 114 -7.97 24.39 11.85
C LEU A 114 -6.91 24.64 12.92
N ASP A 115 -7.32 25.12 14.09
CA ASP A 115 -6.39 25.41 15.19
C ASP A 115 -5.63 24.17 15.68
N ASP A 116 -6.20 22.98 15.48
CA ASP A 116 -5.63 21.69 15.91
C ASP A 116 -4.83 21.00 14.77
N ILE A 117 -4.49 21.70 13.67
CA ILE A 117 -3.83 21.09 12.51
C ILE A 117 -2.48 20.43 12.87
N ASN A 118 -1.78 20.93 13.86
CA ASN A 118 -0.53 20.34 14.32
C ASN A 118 -0.74 18.96 14.97
N ASP A 119 -1.89 18.76 15.64
CA ASP A 119 -2.26 17.48 16.22
C ASP A 119 -2.58 16.46 15.11
N ALA A 120 -3.15 16.91 13.98
CA ALA A 120 -3.35 16.06 12.80
C ALA A 120 -2.02 15.52 12.29
N PHE A 121 -0.98 16.36 12.19
CA PHE A 121 0.36 15.92 11.80
C PHE A 121 0.99 14.96 12.82
N THR A 122 0.81 15.23 14.12
CA THR A 122 1.29 14.35 15.18
C THR A 122 0.65 12.96 15.07
N LEU A 123 -0.68 12.89 14.93
CA LEU A 123 -1.41 11.63 14.75
C LEU A 123 -0.96 10.85 13.50
N MET A 124 -0.65 11.57 12.42
CA MET A 124 -0.14 10.97 11.19
C MET A 124 1.26 10.37 11.42
N HIS A 125 2.17 11.09 12.07
CA HIS A 125 3.52 10.60 12.37
C HIS A 125 3.52 9.41 13.32
N GLU A 126 2.58 9.37 14.27
CA GLU A 126 2.40 8.27 15.20
C GLU A 126 1.67 7.05 14.59
N GLY A 127 1.23 7.15 13.33
CA GLY A 127 0.47 6.09 12.66
C GLY A 127 -0.93 5.86 13.23
N LYS A 128 -1.49 6.84 13.95
CA LYS A 128 -2.82 6.77 14.61
C LYS A 128 -3.95 7.28 13.72
N SER A 129 -3.63 7.93 12.60
CA SER A 129 -4.62 8.46 11.66
C SER A 129 -4.44 7.87 10.28
N ILE A 130 -5.54 7.43 9.67
CA ILE A 130 -5.59 7.11 8.24
C ILE A 130 -5.80 8.41 7.45
N ARG A 131 -6.82 9.17 7.86
CA ARG A 131 -7.14 10.49 7.28
C ARG A 131 -7.67 11.41 8.38
N SER A 132 -6.99 12.53 8.58
CA SER A 132 -7.50 13.64 9.38
C SER A 132 -8.13 14.67 8.46
N VAL A 133 -9.36 15.09 8.75
CA VAL A 133 -10.08 16.15 8.03
C VAL A 133 -10.14 17.38 8.92
N VAL A 134 -9.62 18.49 8.41
CA VAL A 134 -9.69 19.79 9.07
C VAL A 134 -10.86 20.57 8.48
N HIS A 135 -11.70 21.14 9.34
CA HIS A 135 -12.84 21.99 8.95
C HIS A 135 -12.64 23.43 9.43
N TYR A 136 -13.24 24.36 8.72
CA TYR A 136 -13.19 25.80 8.95
C TYR A 136 -14.48 26.29 9.57
#